data_446a88323b1f55594e990c32143feaf0
#
_entry.id   446a88323b1f55594e990c32143feaf0
#
_cell.length_a   1.000
_cell.length_b   1.000
_cell.length_c   1.000
_cell.angle_alpha   90.00
_cell.angle_beta   90.00
_cell.angle_gamma   90.00
#
_symmetry.space_group_name_H-M   'P 1'
#
loop_
_entity.id
_entity.type
_entity.pdbx_description
1 polymer ?
#
loop_
_entity_poly.entity_id
_entity_poly.type
_entity_poly.pdbx_seq_one_letter_code
_entity_poly.pdbx_strand_id
1 'polypeptide(L)'
;MAEPADVFISYSREDKDRVLDLAAKLRSAGVSLWIDQGGIDGATLWGEESVKALENAKVLLLVVTESAVRSHNVAKEVVLASERKGHILPVHLEPTQIPSSLRYPLAGIQHIEYFQGDADTNLRTILRSLERVGVRIVPPPPDHKAGASGEESRAVTSVASAPQGVEHLIEQGALAVLPFDNISPDQETDYFSDGLTEELIARLSLVSEIELVSRWASMQFKGRKQDIRAIGTELGARYIIGGSVRRFQESVRITVQLVDVATNRQLWGNTYKGKLDDIFDIQEQVAQQIVEALRLKLSFSEKVSLTKRQTVNAQAYDLYLRGQDYLYRLTKRSVEYAIQLFEKAIELDPRYAAAYAGCSSAYGQMYQWFSREERYRDKAQELSFKALMYDSNLPEAYAAMGLSYFIWGKFEEASASSRKAIELDPDDFIAYWTLGRIHFSSGELEESLDLFRRVIDIKPGFYAAYADLAQTCMGLGRTAEADVASEQLLALLPN
;
A
#
# COMPACT_ATOMS: atom_id res chain seq x y z
N MET A 1 24.73 -15.77 5.84
CA MET A 1 23.28 -15.78 6.18
C MET A 1 23.21 -16.12 7.65
N ALA A 2 22.67 -15.23 8.50
CA ALA A 2 22.43 -15.55 9.90
C ALA A 2 21.41 -16.69 9.99
N GLU A 3 21.64 -17.65 10.88
CA GLU A 3 20.64 -18.70 11.12
C GLU A 3 19.33 -18.08 11.60
N PRO A 4 18.17 -18.61 11.17
CA PRO A 4 16.88 -18.08 11.58
C PRO A 4 16.72 -18.22 13.10
N ALA A 5 16.31 -17.14 13.76
CA ALA A 5 16.10 -17.13 15.21
C ALA A 5 14.84 -17.91 15.58
N ASP A 6 14.92 -18.76 16.62
CA ASP A 6 13.79 -19.55 17.09
C ASP A 6 12.73 -18.72 17.84
N VAL A 7 13.12 -17.57 18.40
CA VAL A 7 12.26 -16.70 19.21
C VAL A 7 12.29 -15.27 18.66
N PHE A 8 11.11 -14.72 18.38
CA PHE A 8 10.93 -13.32 18.05
C PHE A 8 10.43 -12.56 19.30
N ILE A 9 11.06 -11.43 19.67
CA ILE A 9 10.61 -10.61 20.79
C ILE A 9 9.83 -9.40 20.27
N SER A 10 8.54 -9.35 20.61
CA SER A 10 7.63 -8.23 20.34
C SER A 10 7.55 -7.32 21.56
N TYR A 11 7.78 -6.00 21.38
CA TYR A 11 7.82 -5.04 22.48
C TYR A 11 7.58 -3.60 21.99
N SER A 12 7.22 -2.69 22.91
CA SER A 12 7.19 -1.25 22.64
C SER A 12 8.58 -0.64 22.72
N ARG A 13 8.91 0.29 21.82
CA ARG A 13 10.20 1.01 21.85
C ARG A 13 10.48 1.73 23.17
N GLU A 14 9.44 2.13 23.89
CA GLU A 14 9.56 2.73 25.21
C GLU A 14 10.17 1.79 26.26
N ASP A 15 10.03 0.47 26.07
CA ASP A 15 10.54 -0.56 26.97
C ASP A 15 11.92 -1.11 26.55
N LYS A 16 12.59 -0.49 25.59
CA LYS A 16 13.82 -1.00 24.95
C LYS A 16 14.86 -1.49 25.95
N ASP A 17 15.18 -0.69 26.96
CA ASP A 17 16.25 -1.02 27.91
C ASP A 17 15.90 -2.25 28.76
N ARG A 18 14.65 -2.36 29.20
CA ARG A 18 14.12 -3.50 29.99
C ARG A 18 14.12 -4.78 29.16
N VAL A 19 13.79 -4.65 27.88
CA VAL A 19 13.72 -5.78 26.94
C VAL A 19 15.11 -6.24 26.54
N LEU A 20 16.06 -5.33 26.36
CA LEU A 20 17.45 -5.69 26.08
C LEU A 20 18.11 -6.44 27.24
N ASP A 21 17.80 -6.10 28.51
CA ASP A 21 18.26 -6.86 29.69
C ASP A 21 17.70 -8.29 29.70
N LEU A 22 16.39 -8.45 29.46
CA LEU A 22 15.75 -9.76 29.34
C LEU A 22 16.35 -10.59 28.20
N ALA A 23 16.55 -9.96 27.04
CA ALA A 23 17.12 -10.60 25.88
C ALA A 23 18.58 -11.04 26.09
N ALA A 24 19.38 -10.23 26.79
CA ALA A 24 20.74 -10.58 27.14
C ALA A 24 20.77 -11.84 28.05
N LYS A 25 19.87 -11.94 29.01
CA LYS A 25 19.72 -13.10 29.89
C LYS A 25 19.30 -14.36 29.10
N LEU A 26 18.36 -14.21 28.16
CA LEU A 26 17.92 -15.33 27.30
C LEU A 26 19.04 -15.80 26.35
N ARG A 27 19.79 -14.86 25.75
CA ARG A 27 20.96 -15.19 24.92
C ARG A 27 22.05 -15.89 25.72
N SER A 28 22.33 -15.41 26.91
CA SER A 28 23.32 -16.04 27.82
C SER A 28 22.90 -17.46 28.23
N ALA A 29 21.59 -17.73 28.28
CA ALA A 29 21.07 -19.06 28.48
C ALA A 29 21.08 -19.94 27.22
N GLY A 30 21.45 -19.41 26.06
CA GLY A 30 21.58 -20.18 24.81
C GLY A 30 20.33 -20.14 23.90
N VAL A 31 19.43 -19.19 24.10
CA VAL A 31 18.25 -18.99 23.24
C VAL A 31 18.63 -18.18 22.01
N SER A 32 18.35 -18.71 20.81
CA SER A 32 18.44 -17.98 19.56
C SER A 32 17.24 -17.06 19.43
N LEU A 33 17.47 -15.73 19.52
CA LEU A 33 16.38 -14.76 19.51
C LEU A 33 16.66 -13.55 18.60
N TRP A 34 15.59 -13.10 17.98
CA TRP A 34 15.55 -11.92 17.15
C TRP A 34 14.85 -10.78 17.90
N ILE A 35 15.43 -9.60 17.82
CA ILE A 35 14.89 -8.35 18.37
C ILE A 35 15.09 -7.27 17.33
N ASP A 36 14.06 -6.47 17.08
CA ASP A 36 14.19 -5.26 16.30
C ASP A 36 15.06 -4.23 17.06
N GLN A 37 16.34 -4.15 16.68
CA GLN A 37 17.28 -3.15 17.22
C GLN A 37 17.29 -1.86 16.40
N GLY A 38 16.42 -1.74 15.39
CA GLY A 38 16.38 -0.65 14.44
C GLY A 38 16.41 0.72 15.09
N GLY A 39 17.64 1.23 15.22
CA GLY A 39 17.89 2.65 15.25
C GLY A 39 17.85 3.09 13.80
N ILE A 40 16.82 3.81 13.40
CA ILE A 40 16.87 4.80 12.32
C ILE A 40 15.64 5.69 12.49
N ASP A 41 15.87 6.98 12.29
CA ASP A 41 14.98 8.12 12.33
C ASP A 41 13.56 7.91 11.84
N GLY A 42 12.65 8.66 12.44
CA GLY A 42 11.20 8.65 12.29
C GLY A 42 10.67 8.19 10.94
N ALA A 43 9.65 7.32 11.00
CA ALA A 43 8.81 6.86 9.90
C ALA A 43 9.32 5.69 9.04
N THR A 44 10.28 4.88 9.46
CA THR A 44 10.56 3.63 8.76
C THR A 44 9.62 2.52 9.23
N LEU A 45 8.93 2.00 8.25
CA LEU A 45 8.07 0.84 8.19
C LEU A 45 8.61 -0.35 8.98
N TRP A 46 7.70 -1.07 9.61
CA TRP A 46 7.85 -2.44 10.05
C TRP A 46 8.48 -3.25 8.91
N GLY A 47 9.80 -3.46 8.97
CA GLY A 47 10.58 -3.89 7.82
C GLY A 47 10.27 -5.33 7.44
N GLU A 48 10.45 -5.69 6.17
CA GLU A 48 10.36 -7.07 5.68
C GLU A 48 11.20 -8.04 6.51
N GLU A 49 12.29 -7.56 7.12
CA GLU A 49 13.13 -8.36 8.01
C GLU A 49 12.39 -8.75 9.29
N SER A 50 11.58 -7.86 9.88
CA SER A 50 10.76 -8.16 11.06
C SER A 50 9.68 -9.18 10.73
N VAL A 51 9.01 -9.04 9.58
CA VAL A 51 8.00 -10.00 9.10
C VAL A 51 8.65 -11.36 8.85
N LYS A 52 9.77 -11.41 8.11
CA LYS A 52 10.49 -12.66 7.84
C LYS A 52 11.04 -13.29 9.12
N ALA A 53 11.53 -12.48 10.07
CA ALA A 53 12.01 -12.98 11.36
C ALA A 53 10.87 -13.57 12.18
N LEU A 54 9.72 -12.91 12.24
CA LEU A 54 8.51 -13.42 12.88
C LEU A 54 8.00 -14.67 12.15
N GLU A 55 8.08 -14.68 10.83
CA GLU A 55 7.69 -15.81 10.00
C GLU A 55 8.53 -17.07 10.23
N ASN A 56 9.78 -16.93 10.49
CA ASN A 56 10.71 -18.04 10.73
C ASN A 56 10.79 -18.43 12.21
N ALA A 57 10.32 -17.58 13.12
CA ALA A 57 10.34 -17.85 14.54
C ALA A 57 9.29 -18.92 14.93
N LYS A 58 9.67 -19.80 15.86
CA LYS A 58 8.77 -20.80 16.45
C LYS A 58 7.86 -20.19 17.50
N VAL A 59 8.34 -19.15 18.18
CA VAL A 59 7.66 -18.49 19.30
C VAL A 59 7.73 -16.96 19.16
N LEU A 60 6.59 -16.30 19.31
CA LEU A 60 6.50 -14.88 19.60
C LEU A 60 6.54 -14.69 21.13
N LEU A 61 7.63 -14.18 21.69
CA LEU A 61 7.69 -13.73 23.06
C LEU A 61 7.14 -12.29 23.11
N LEU A 62 5.92 -12.14 23.63
CA LEU A 62 5.25 -10.84 23.75
C LEU A 62 5.61 -10.20 25.10
N VAL A 63 6.33 -9.12 25.08
CA VAL A 63 6.57 -8.29 26.27
C VAL A 63 5.32 -7.45 26.54
N VAL A 64 4.70 -7.64 27.71
CA VAL A 64 3.45 -6.97 28.08
C VAL A 64 3.74 -5.87 29.09
N THR A 65 3.50 -4.63 28.65
CA THR A 65 3.59 -3.37 29.43
C THR A 65 2.44 -2.45 29.00
N GLU A 66 2.20 -1.38 29.74
CA GLU A 66 1.18 -0.40 29.32
C GLU A 66 1.48 0.23 27.95
N SER A 67 2.75 0.48 27.64
CA SER A 67 3.19 1.00 26.35
C SER A 67 3.03 -0.05 25.24
N ALA A 68 3.37 -1.31 25.50
CA ALA A 68 3.27 -2.39 24.54
C ALA A 68 1.82 -2.68 24.12
N VAL A 69 0.88 -2.70 25.07
CA VAL A 69 -0.54 -2.94 24.76
C VAL A 69 -1.23 -1.80 24.01
N ARG A 70 -0.64 -0.59 24.04
CA ARG A 70 -1.07 0.57 23.24
C ARG A 70 -0.37 0.63 21.88
N SER A 71 0.72 -0.12 21.70
CA SER A 71 1.51 -0.11 20.47
C SER A 71 0.77 -0.81 19.34
N HIS A 72 0.57 -0.06 18.25
CA HIS A 72 -0.05 -0.59 17.04
C HIS A 72 0.81 -1.70 16.38
N ASN A 73 2.14 -1.58 16.45
CA ASN A 73 3.06 -2.57 15.90
C ASN A 73 3.00 -3.88 16.69
N VAL A 74 3.02 -3.81 18.02
CA VAL A 74 2.86 -4.98 18.88
C VAL A 74 1.54 -5.70 18.60
N ALA A 75 0.44 -4.95 18.43
CA ALA A 75 -0.86 -5.54 18.10
C ALA A 75 -0.83 -6.30 16.75
N LYS A 76 -0.17 -5.74 15.72
CA LYS A 76 0.02 -6.41 14.43
C LYS A 76 0.83 -7.72 14.56
N GLU A 77 1.92 -7.70 15.30
CA GLU A 77 2.79 -8.85 15.53
C GLU A 77 2.04 -9.99 16.22
N VAL A 78 1.24 -9.66 17.23
CA VAL A 78 0.42 -10.64 17.93
C VAL A 78 -0.66 -11.25 17.04
N VAL A 79 -1.34 -10.45 16.23
CA VAL A 79 -2.35 -10.92 15.27
C VAL A 79 -1.70 -11.85 14.25
N LEU A 80 -0.59 -11.43 13.66
CA LEU A 80 0.14 -12.22 12.66
C LEU A 80 0.62 -13.57 13.23
N ALA A 81 1.16 -13.58 14.45
CA ALA A 81 1.55 -14.82 15.12
C ALA A 81 0.35 -15.75 15.41
N SER A 82 -0.79 -15.17 15.83
CA SER A 82 -2.02 -15.91 16.11
C SER A 82 -2.62 -16.55 14.86
N GLU A 83 -2.67 -15.83 13.73
CA GLU A 83 -3.20 -16.33 12.46
C GLU A 83 -2.42 -17.53 11.91
N ARG A 84 -1.10 -17.59 12.17
CA ARG A 84 -0.21 -18.69 11.75
C ARG A 84 -0.27 -19.87 12.69
N LYS A 85 -1.10 -19.82 13.74
CA LYS A 85 -1.09 -20.80 14.83
C LYS A 85 0.30 -20.94 15.47
N GLY A 86 1.10 -19.88 15.43
CA GLY A 86 2.38 -19.76 16.11
C GLY A 86 2.20 -19.74 17.61
N HIS A 87 3.20 -20.19 18.36
CA HIS A 87 3.17 -20.12 19.81
C HIS A 87 3.42 -18.67 20.24
N ILE A 88 2.52 -18.14 21.08
CA ILE A 88 2.68 -16.83 21.71
C ILE A 88 2.95 -17.04 23.19
N LEU A 89 3.99 -16.37 23.71
CA LEU A 89 4.36 -16.42 25.13
C LEU A 89 4.30 -15.01 25.71
N PRO A 90 3.18 -14.60 26.36
CA PRO A 90 3.07 -13.31 27.01
C PRO A 90 3.89 -13.25 28.30
N VAL A 91 4.79 -12.27 28.39
CA VAL A 91 5.68 -12.02 29.53
C VAL A 91 5.42 -10.60 30.05
N HIS A 92 4.76 -10.48 31.19
CA HIS A 92 4.46 -9.21 31.83
C HIS A 92 5.69 -8.67 32.58
N LEU A 93 6.18 -7.50 32.19
CA LEU A 93 7.22 -6.78 32.93
C LEU A 93 6.64 -5.84 33.97
N GLU A 94 5.32 -5.64 33.97
CA GLU A 94 4.56 -4.85 34.96
C GLU A 94 3.09 -5.28 34.96
N PRO A 95 2.30 -4.93 36.02
CA PRO A 95 0.87 -5.20 36.05
C PRO A 95 0.16 -4.45 34.94
N THR A 96 -0.35 -5.16 33.95
CA THR A 96 -0.95 -4.57 32.75
C THR A 96 -2.26 -5.26 32.41
N GLN A 97 -3.31 -4.47 32.14
CA GLN A 97 -4.58 -5.01 31.64
C GLN A 97 -4.53 -5.22 30.13
N ILE A 98 -4.91 -6.41 29.67
CA ILE A 98 -4.98 -6.73 28.25
C ILE A 98 -6.22 -6.05 27.64
N PRO A 99 -6.05 -5.16 26.64
CA PRO A 99 -7.17 -4.49 25.98
C PRO A 99 -7.98 -5.47 25.14
N SER A 100 -9.22 -5.08 24.80
CA SER A 100 -10.15 -5.92 24.02
C SER A 100 -9.56 -6.40 22.69
N SER A 101 -8.74 -5.58 22.03
CA SER A 101 -8.06 -5.90 20.76
C SER A 101 -7.09 -7.08 20.84
N LEU A 102 -6.46 -7.29 22.00
CA LEU A 102 -5.51 -8.39 22.22
C LEU A 102 -6.13 -9.57 22.97
N ARG A 103 -7.35 -9.45 23.51
CA ARG A 103 -7.99 -10.54 24.27
C ARG A 103 -8.23 -11.79 23.43
N TYR A 104 -8.67 -11.62 22.17
CA TYR A 104 -8.98 -12.76 21.31
C TYR A 104 -7.74 -13.57 20.94
N PRO A 105 -6.65 -12.96 20.42
CA PRO A 105 -5.44 -13.71 20.08
C PRO A 105 -4.71 -14.28 21.30
N LEU A 106 -4.91 -13.74 22.51
CA LEU A 106 -4.28 -14.23 23.75
C LEU A 106 -5.21 -15.11 24.61
N ALA A 107 -6.44 -15.37 24.15
CA ALA A 107 -7.40 -16.18 24.89
C ALA A 107 -6.90 -17.62 25.11
N GLY A 108 -6.89 -18.05 26.36
CA GLY A 108 -6.47 -19.42 26.74
C GLY A 108 -4.95 -19.63 26.78
N ILE A 109 -4.14 -18.59 26.54
CA ILE A 109 -2.69 -18.66 26.63
C ILE A 109 -2.27 -18.34 28.10
N GLN A 110 -1.33 -19.09 28.63
CA GLN A 110 -0.78 -18.85 29.95
C GLN A 110 0.22 -17.69 29.92
N HIS A 111 0.04 -16.70 30.79
CA HIS A 111 0.91 -15.53 30.93
C HIS A 111 1.98 -15.77 32.00
N ILE A 112 3.15 -15.16 31.82
CA ILE A 112 4.24 -15.19 32.80
C ILE A 112 4.35 -13.78 33.42
N GLU A 113 4.16 -13.67 34.72
CA GLU A 113 4.30 -12.41 35.47
C GLU A 113 5.76 -12.21 35.93
N TYR A 114 6.60 -11.73 35.01
CA TYR A 114 8.05 -11.56 35.24
C TYR A 114 8.37 -10.50 36.29
N PHE A 115 7.46 -9.55 36.53
CA PHE A 115 7.60 -8.51 37.56
C PHE A 115 7.37 -9.01 38.98
N GLN A 116 6.84 -10.23 39.17
CA GLN A 116 6.58 -10.82 40.47
C GLN A 116 7.61 -11.90 40.81
N GLY A 117 8.15 -11.85 42.06
CA GLY A 117 9.07 -12.88 42.54
C GLY A 117 10.52 -12.69 42.14
N ASP A 118 11.28 -13.80 42.15
CA ASP A 118 12.71 -13.82 41.83
C ASP A 118 12.96 -13.90 40.31
N ALA A 119 13.83 -13.02 39.81
CA ALA A 119 14.15 -12.91 38.38
C ALA A 119 14.72 -14.20 37.80
N ASP A 120 15.52 -14.93 38.57
CA ASP A 120 16.11 -16.21 38.08
C ASP A 120 15.07 -17.31 37.99
N THR A 121 14.11 -17.34 38.87
CA THR A 121 12.98 -18.28 38.82
C THR A 121 12.06 -17.99 37.66
N ASN A 122 11.79 -16.72 37.39
CA ASN A 122 10.98 -16.28 36.25
C ASN A 122 11.69 -16.57 34.92
N LEU A 123 12.99 -16.34 34.84
CA LEU A 123 13.80 -16.67 33.68
C LEU A 123 13.75 -18.19 33.37
N ARG A 124 13.91 -19.04 34.43
CA ARG A 124 13.77 -20.51 34.25
C ARG A 124 12.37 -20.90 33.79
N THR A 125 11.34 -20.19 34.20
CA THR A 125 9.95 -20.44 33.74
C THR A 125 9.79 -20.11 32.27
N ILE A 126 10.38 -18.98 31.79
CA ILE A 126 10.41 -18.64 30.36
C ILE A 126 11.16 -19.74 29.58
N LEU A 127 12.37 -20.12 30.02
CA LEU A 127 13.18 -21.14 29.34
C LEU A 127 12.45 -22.46 29.21
N ARG A 128 11.83 -22.96 30.29
CA ARG A 128 11.01 -24.20 30.25
C ARG A 128 9.82 -24.09 29.30
N SER A 129 9.20 -22.91 29.22
CA SER A 129 8.07 -22.67 28.32
C SER A 129 8.53 -22.69 26.85
N LEU A 130 9.69 -22.12 26.55
CA LEU A 130 10.32 -22.15 25.23
C LEU A 130 10.73 -23.58 24.82
N GLU A 131 11.31 -24.37 25.72
CA GLU A 131 11.67 -25.78 25.46
C GLU A 131 10.44 -26.63 25.13
N ARG A 132 9.31 -26.43 25.84
CA ARG A 132 8.05 -27.16 25.61
C ARG A 132 7.49 -26.96 24.21
N VAL A 133 7.76 -25.80 23.59
CA VAL A 133 7.31 -25.48 22.22
C VAL A 133 8.38 -25.70 21.17
N GLY A 134 9.47 -26.45 21.53
CA GLY A 134 10.47 -26.92 20.59
C GLY A 134 11.59 -25.93 20.26
N VAL A 135 11.80 -24.90 21.08
CA VAL A 135 12.98 -24.03 20.99
C VAL A 135 14.19 -24.78 21.57
N ARG A 136 15.27 -24.84 20.78
CA ARG A 136 16.52 -25.44 21.23
C ARG A 136 17.33 -24.42 22.04
N ILE A 137 17.70 -24.77 23.27
CA ILE A 137 18.55 -23.98 24.12
C ILE A 137 19.95 -24.60 24.08
N VAL A 138 20.90 -23.91 23.42
CA VAL A 138 22.28 -24.36 23.29
C VAL A 138 23.17 -23.39 24.05
N PRO A 139 23.70 -23.77 25.23
CA PRO A 139 24.60 -22.87 25.99
C PRO A 139 25.82 -22.52 25.15
N PRO A 140 26.28 -21.26 25.13
CA PRO A 140 27.45 -20.83 24.40
C PRO A 140 28.70 -21.58 24.90
N PRO A 141 29.65 -21.95 24.00
CA PRO A 141 30.91 -22.54 24.41
C PRO A 141 31.68 -21.56 25.32
N PRO A 142 32.45 -22.06 26.30
CA PRO A 142 33.20 -21.20 27.22
C PRO A 142 34.23 -20.34 26.46
N ASP A 143 34.27 -19.06 26.76
CA ASP A 143 35.09 -18.02 26.15
C ASP A 143 36.58 -18.43 26.13
N HIS A 144 37.17 -18.54 24.94
CA HIS A 144 38.61 -18.39 24.74
C HIS A 144 38.93 -16.96 24.32
N LYS A 145 39.67 -16.29 25.19
CA LYS A 145 40.18 -14.93 25.05
C LYS A 145 40.93 -14.69 23.74
N ALA A 146 40.74 -13.48 23.26
CA ALA A 146 41.40 -12.72 22.25
C ALA A 146 42.89 -13.06 21.94
N GLY A 147 43.21 -13.09 20.66
CA GLY A 147 44.54 -12.92 20.12
C GLY A 147 44.44 -12.23 18.77
N ALA A 148 45.00 -11.03 18.71
CA ALA A 148 45.08 -10.20 17.52
C ALA A 148 46.23 -10.62 16.58
N SER A 149 46.03 -10.46 15.29
CA SER A 149 47.01 -10.13 14.20
C SER A 149 46.27 -10.47 12.88
N GLY A 150 46.12 -9.63 11.90
CA GLY A 150 47.08 -8.78 11.21
C GLY A 150 47.48 -9.41 9.89
N GLU A 151 47.41 -8.65 8.83
CA GLU A 151 47.95 -8.80 7.47
C GLU A 151 46.96 -9.17 6.37
N GLU A 152 46.64 -8.16 5.57
CA GLU A 152 47.24 -7.69 4.32
C GLU A 152 46.92 -8.48 3.04
N SER A 153 46.18 -7.78 2.19
CA SER A 153 46.42 -7.52 0.77
C SER A 153 46.85 -8.67 -0.16
N ARG A 154 46.04 -8.88 -1.17
CA ARG A 154 46.53 -8.90 -2.56
C ARG A 154 45.42 -8.74 -3.60
N ALA A 155 45.53 -7.62 -4.29
CA ALA A 155 44.86 -7.36 -5.56
C ALA A 155 45.36 -8.32 -6.64
N VAL A 156 44.45 -8.84 -7.46
CA VAL A 156 44.80 -9.41 -8.78
C VAL A 156 43.89 -8.75 -9.80
N THR A 157 44.49 -7.87 -10.56
CA THR A 157 44.02 -7.31 -11.84
C THR A 157 44.00 -8.42 -12.88
N SER A 158 42.93 -8.59 -13.59
CA SER A 158 42.96 -9.12 -14.96
C SER A 158 41.99 -8.35 -15.84
N VAL A 159 42.57 -7.63 -16.77
CA VAL A 159 41.94 -6.90 -17.85
C VAL A 159 41.51 -7.92 -18.91
N ALA A 160 40.22 -7.90 -19.29
CA ALA A 160 39.81 -8.43 -20.56
C ALA A 160 38.86 -7.40 -21.20
N SER A 161 39.37 -6.78 -22.23
CA SER A 161 38.68 -5.82 -23.09
C SER A 161 37.55 -6.53 -23.86
N ALA A 162 36.32 -6.02 -23.78
CA ALA A 162 35.23 -6.28 -24.70
C ALA A 162 34.86 -4.97 -25.41
N PRO A 163 34.33 -5.01 -26.64
CA PRO A 163 34.39 -3.89 -27.58
C PRO A 163 33.46 -2.75 -27.16
N GLN A 164 33.98 -1.52 -27.32
CA GLN A 164 33.22 -0.28 -27.17
C GLN A 164 32.10 -0.20 -28.19
N GLY A 165 30.88 -0.59 -27.76
CA GLY A 165 29.64 -0.20 -28.41
C GLY A 165 29.23 1.15 -27.83
N VAL A 166 28.92 2.10 -28.69
CA VAL A 166 28.45 3.45 -28.42
C VAL A 166 27.33 3.40 -27.35
N GLU A 167 27.68 3.79 -26.12
CA GLU A 167 26.70 4.07 -25.07
C GLU A 167 25.90 5.29 -25.50
N HIS A 168 24.73 5.07 -26.10
CA HIS A 168 23.69 6.07 -26.10
C HIS A 168 23.15 6.11 -24.68
N LEU A 169 23.67 7.04 -23.88
CA LEU A 169 23.04 7.47 -22.64
C LEU A 169 21.59 7.85 -23.01
N ILE A 170 20.62 7.12 -22.46
CA ILE A 170 19.22 7.55 -22.54
C ILE A 170 19.19 8.86 -21.75
N GLU A 171 18.89 9.96 -22.43
CA GLU A 171 18.72 11.27 -21.77
C GLU A 171 17.61 11.16 -20.76
N GLN A 172 17.85 11.64 -19.52
CA GLN A 172 16.83 11.70 -18.47
C GLN A 172 15.62 12.50 -18.97
N GLY A 173 14.41 11.99 -18.74
CA GLY A 173 13.18 12.67 -19.12
C GLY A 173 11.95 11.92 -18.62
N ALA A 174 10.86 12.64 -18.41
CA ALA A 174 9.63 12.11 -17.87
C ALA A 174 9.01 11.03 -18.79
N LEU A 175 8.43 10.03 -18.14
CA LEU A 175 7.72 8.91 -18.76
C LEU A 175 6.21 9.09 -18.57
N ALA A 176 5.44 9.02 -19.64
CA ALA A 176 3.98 8.99 -19.56
C ALA A 176 3.47 7.59 -19.93
N VAL A 177 2.48 7.10 -19.20
CA VAL A 177 1.73 5.89 -19.55
C VAL A 177 0.34 6.32 -20.01
N LEU A 178 0.08 6.22 -21.31
CA LEU A 178 -1.23 6.57 -21.86
C LEU A 178 -2.26 5.46 -21.58
N PRO A 179 -3.55 5.81 -21.49
CA PRO A 179 -4.62 4.82 -21.38
C PRO A 179 -4.52 3.79 -22.49
N PHE A 180 -4.61 2.52 -22.12
CA PHE A 180 -4.62 1.44 -23.11
C PHE A 180 -5.95 1.43 -23.86
N ASP A 181 -5.90 1.35 -25.19
CA ASP A 181 -7.10 1.26 -26.01
C ASP A 181 -7.80 -0.07 -25.79
N ASN A 182 -9.09 -0.02 -25.48
CA ASN A 182 -9.92 -1.22 -25.46
C ASN A 182 -10.33 -1.57 -26.89
N ILE A 183 -9.79 -2.67 -27.43
CA ILE A 183 -10.14 -3.22 -28.74
C ILE A 183 -10.94 -4.54 -28.63
N SER A 184 -11.55 -4.76 -27.47
CA SER A 184 -12.41 -5.92 -27.21
C SER A 184 -13.72 -5.78 -28.00
N PRO A 185 -14.39 -6.90 -28.34
CA PRO A 185 -15.70 -6.88 -28.96
C PRO A 185 -16.79 -6.26 -28.05
N ASP A 186 -16.57 -6.36 -26.74
CA ASP A 186 -17.45 -5.83 -25.69
C ASP A 186 -16.82 -4.55 -25.11
N GLN A 187 -17.51 -3.42 -25.30
CA GLN A 187 -17.10 -2.13 -24.76
C GLN A 187 -17.29 -2.04 -23.24
N GLU A 188 -18.13 -2.89 -22.65
CA GLU A 188 -18.28 -2.94 -21.18
C GLU A 188 -17.00 -3.40 -20.45
N THR A 189 -15.93 -3.77 -21.20
CA THR A 189 -14.62 -4.14 -20.66
C THR A 189 -13.63 -2.98 -20.56
N ASP A 190 -14.04 -1.73 -20.75
CA ASP A 190 -13.18 -0.53 -20.64
C ASP A 190 -12.50 -0.43 -19.26
N TYR A 191 -13.22 -0.79 -18.18
CA TYR A 191 -12.65 -0.82 -16.82
C TYR A 191 -11.40 -1.68 -16.70
N PHE A 192 -11.28 -2.73 -17.53
CA PHE A 192 -10.13 -3.63 -17.48
C PHE A 192 -8.88 -3.00 -18.11
N SER A 193 -9.02 -2.28 -19.22
CA SER A 193 -7.90 -1.54 -19.84
C SER A 193 -7.48 -0.35 -18.99
N ASP A 194 -8.43 0.34 -18.36
CA ASP A 194 -8.14 1.41 -17.42
C ASP A 194 -7.40 0.88 -16.18
N GLY A 195 -7.88 -0.20 -15.58
CA GLY A 195 -7.24 -0.83 -14.43
C GLY A 195 -5.83 -1.35 -14.74
N LEU A 196 -5.62 -1.90 -15.95
CA LEU A 196 -4.26 -2.29 -16.38
C LEU A 196 -3.33 -1.09 -16.49
N THR A 197 -3.83 0.04 -17.04
CA THR A 197 -3.07 1.28 -17.12
C THR A 197 -2.69 1.79 -15.73
N GLU A 198 -3.66 1.82 -14.81
CA GLU A 198 -3.47 2.26 -13.43
C GLU A 198 -2.45 1.39 -12.68
N GLU A 199 -2.56 0.08 -12.78
CA GLU A 199 -1.62 -0.85 -12.16
C GLU A 199 -0.20 -0.68 -12.71
N LEU A 200 -0.05 -0.45 -14.02
CA LEU A 200 1.26 -0.23 -14.62
C LEU A 200 1.89 1.08 -14.13
N ILE A 201 1.10 2.16 -14.02
CA ILE A 201 1.55 3.42 -13.44
C ILE A 201 1.98 3.21 -11.99
N ALA A 202 1.15 2.55 -11.17
CA ALA A 202 1.46 2.28 -9.77
C ALA A 202 2.75 1.47 -9.61
N ARG A 203 3.00 0.47 -10.45
CA ARG A 203 4.25 -0.30 -10.43
C ARG A 203 5.46 0.52 -10.83
N LEU A 204 5.36 1.31 -11.90
CA LEU A 204 6.47 2.14 -12.38
C LEU A 204 6.81 3.29 -11.43
N SER A 205 5.84 3.80 -10.67
CA SER A 205 6.09 4.84 -9.65
C SER A 205 6.96 4.36 -8.47
N LEU A 206 7.11 3.04 -8.31
CA LEU A 206 7.99 2.46 -7.29
C LEU A 206 9.48 2.48 -7.69
N VAL A 207 9.78 2.86 -8.93
CA VAL A 207 11.15 2.96 -9.45
C VAL A 207 11.63 4.40 -9.34
N SER A 208 12.54 4.65 -8.42
CA SER A 208 13.00 6.01 -8.05
C SER A 208 13.66 6.79 -9.20
N GLU A 209 14.25 6.08 -10.17
CA GLU A 209 14.88 6.69 -11.35
C GLU A 209 13.88 7.11 -12.43
N ILE A 210 12.58 6.78 -12.30
CA ILE A 210 11.53 7.13 -13.25
C ILE A 210 10.81 8.39 -12.79
N GLU A 211 10.97 9.49 -13.54
CA GLU A 211 10.08 10.64 -13.41
C GLU A 211 8.79 10.34 -14.17
N LEU A 212 7.72 9.98 -13.44
CA LEU A 212 6.47 9.56 -14.03
C LEU A 212 5.51 10.75 -14.15
N VAL A 213 4.91 10.92 -15.33
CA VAL A 213 3.81 11.88 -15.52
C VAL A 213 2.59 11.38 -14.75
N SER A 214 1.86 12.30 -14.10
CA SER A 214 0.71 11.94 -13.30
C SER A 214 -0.31 11.13 -14.10
N ARG A 215 -0.92 10.16 -13.43
CA ARG A 215 -1.96 9.29 -14.01
C ARG A 215 -3.06 10.12 -14.68
N TRP A 216 -3.51 11.18 -14.05
CA TRP A 216 -4.65 11.96 -14.50
C TRP A 216 -4.33 12.82 -15.72
N ALA A 217 -3.11 13.36 -15.82
CA ALA A 217 -2.65 14.03 -17.01
C ALA A 217 -2.66 13.06 -18.21
N SER A 218 -2.20 11.82 -18.00
CA SER A 218 -2.21 10.78 -19.01
C SER A 218 -3.63 10.34 -19.41
N MET A 219 -4.53 10.18 -18.43
CA MET A 219 -5.91 9.72 -18.66
C MET A 219 -6.78 10.69 -19.46
N GLN A 220 -6.41 11.98 -19.53
CA GLN A 220 -7.09 12.97 -20.39
C GLN A 220 -6.99 12.65 -21.89
N PHE A 221 -6.04 11.80 -22.26
CA PHE A 221 -5.83 11.37 -23.65
C PHE A 221 -6.61 10.11 -24.01
N LYS A 222 -7.47 9.58 -23.14
CA LYS A 222 -8.31 8.41 -23.44
C LYS A 222 -9.20 8.67 -24.67
N GLY A 223 -9.05 7.82 -25.68
CA GLY A 223 -9.82 7.90 -26.92
C GLY A 223 -9.43 9.05 -27.87
N ARG A 224 -8.43 9.88 -27.53
CA ARG A 224 -7.94 10.94 -28.42
C ARG A 224 -6.98 10.36 -29.46
N LYS A 225 -7.30 10.58 -30.73
CA LYS A 225 -6.42 10.25 -31.87
C LYS A 225 -5.51 11.45 -32.16
N GLN A 226 -4.45 11.61 -31.42
CA GLN A 226 -3.46 12.67 -31.63
C GLN A 226 -2.09 12.07 -31.96
N ASP A 227 -1.22 12.89 -32.59
CA ASP A 227 0.18 12.51 -32.83
C ASP A 227 0.89 12.38 -31.45
N ILE A 228 1.65 11.31 -31.29
CA ILE A 228 2.38 11.00 -30.06
C ILE A 228 3.35 12.11 -29.65
N ARG A 229 3.87 12.88 -30.64
CA ARG A 229 4.72 14.06 -30.38
C ARG A 229 3.94 15.19 -29.74
N ALA A 230 2.72 15.44 -30.21
CA ALA A 230 1.86 16.47 -29.64
C ALA A 230 1.48 16.10 -28.19
N ILE A 231 1.11 14.85 -27.95
CA ILE A 231 0.81 14.33 -26.61
C ILE A 231 2.04 14.46 -25.70
N GLY A 232 3.21 14.04 -26.16
CA GLY A 232 4.45 14.11 -25.36
C GLY A 232 4.83 15.55 -25.01
N THR A 233 4.64 16.49 -25.93
CA THR A 233 4.88 17.93 -25.70
C THR A 233 3.90 18.47 -24.65
N GLU A 234 2.61 18.16 -24.75
CA GLU A 234 1.57 18.58 -23.83
C GLU A 234 1.80 18.02 -22.42
N LEU A 235 2.27 16.78 -22.30
CA LEU A 235 2.59 16.11 -21.05
C LEU A 235 4.00 16.41 -20.51
N GLY A 236 4.85 17.09 -21.28
CA GLY A 236 6.28 17.25 -20.93
C GLY A 236 7.03 15.91 -20.89
N ALA A 237 6.52 14.87 -21.55
CA ALA A 237 7.06 13.53 -21.51
C ALA A 237 8.11 13.30 -22.62
N ARG A 238 9.25 12.75 -22.24
CA ARG A 238 10.28 12.25 -23.19
C ARG A 238 9.92 10.89 -23.75
N TYR A 239 9.36 10.05 -22.92
CA TYR A 239 8.98 8.68 -23.26
C TYR A 239 7.49 8.47 -23.04
N ILE A 240 6.87 7.72 -23.95
CA ILE A 240 5.46 7.37 -23.86
C ILE A 240 5.31 5.86 -23.96
N ILE A 241 4.59 5.29 -22.98
CA ILE A 241 4.05 3.94 -23.05
C ILE A 241 2.60 4.05 -23.51
N GLY A 242 2.27 3.28 -24.53
CA GLY A 242 0.91 3.12 -25.00
C GLY A 242 0.66 1.69 -25.43
N GLY A 243 -0.59 1.35 -25.67
CA GLY A 243 -0.92 0.01 -26.04
C GLY A 243 -2.40 -0.24 -26.23
N SER A 244 -2.76 -1.50 -26.39
CA SER A 244 -4.15 -1.93 -26.51
C SER A 244 -4.41 -3.23 -25.76
N VAL A 245 -5.63 -3.37 -25.27
CA VAL A 245 -6.13 -4.56 -24.61
C VAL A 245 -7.28 -5.13 -25.43
N ARG A 246 -7.23 -6.43 -25.67
CA ARG A 246 -8.34 -7.19 -26.21
C ARG A 246 -8.69 -8.31 -25.26
N ARG A 247 -9.88 -8.26 -24.69
CA ARG A 247 -10.43 -9.33 -23.85
C ARG A 247 -11.60 -9.99 -24.57
N PHE A 248 -11.62 -11.30 -24.54
CA PHE A 248 -12.75 -12.09 -25.01
C PHE A 248 -12.92 -13.29 -24.08
N GLN A 249 -13.96 -13.27 -23.26
CA GLN A 249 -14.17 -14.22 -22.16
C GLN A 249 -12.92 -14.26 -21.25
N GLU A 250 -12.30 -15.44 -21.12
CA GLU A 250 -11.10 -15.65 -20.30
C GLU A 250 -9.79 -15.32 -21.06
N SER A 251 -9.85 -15.08 -22.36
CA SER A 251 -8.65 -14.82 -23.17
C SER A 251 -8.31 -13.33 -23.17
N VAL A 252 -7.04 -13.02 -22.93
CA VAL A 252 -6.53 -11.65 -22.89
C VAL A 252 -5.35 -11.53 -23.88
N ARG A 253 -5.35 -10.45 -24.66
CA ARG A 253 -4.21 -10.02 -25.46
C ARG A 253 -3.90 -8.58 -25.13
N ILE A 254 -2.67 -8.33 -24.71
CA ILE A 254 -2.16 -6.99 -24.37
C ILE A 254 -1.00 -6.68 -25.27
N THR A 255 -1.08 -5.57 -26.01
CA THR A 255 0.03 -5.04 -26.82
C THR A 255 0.52 -3.79 -26.14
N VAL A 256 1.83 -3.70 -25.93
CA VAL A 256 2.49 -2.56 -25.28
C VAL A 256 3.63 -2.08 -26.15
N GLN A 257 3.83 -0.77 -26.21
CA GLN A 257 4.95 -0.14 -26.89
C GLN A 257 5.50 1.03 -26.07
N LEU A 258 6.82 1.19 -26.10
CA LEU A 258 7.55 2.33 -25.57
C LEU A 258 8.09 3.15 -26.72
N VAL A 259 7.79 4.43 -26.76
CA VAL A 259 8.16 5.34 -27.84
C VAL A 259 8.96 6.51 -27.30
N ASP A 260 10.05 6.87 -27.94
CA ASP A 260 10.78 8.11 -27.75
C ASP A 260 10.06 9.23 -28.52
N VAL A 261 9.55 10.22 -27.82
CA VAL A 261 8.74 11.32 -28.36
C VAL A 261 9.56 12.18 -29.33
N ALA A 262 10.79 12.51 -29.00
CA ALA A 262 11.63 13.40 -29.81
C ALA A 262 11.97 12.80 -31.18
N THR A 263 12.28 11.51 -31.20
CA THR A 263 12.64 10.80 -32.44
C THR A 263 11.45 10.16 -33.13
N ASN A 264 10.31 10.02 -32.43
CA ASN A 264 9.14 9.25 -32.84
C ASN A 264 9.50 7.81 -33.21
N ARG A 265 10.45 7.21 -32.50
CA ARG A 265 10.86 5.83 -32.68
C ARG A 265 10.36 4.95 -31.57
N GLN A 266 9.83 3.81 -31.95
CA GLN A 266 9.54 2.74 -30.99
C GLN A 266 10.86 2.16 -30.48
N LEU A 267 11.10 2.30 -29.18
CA LEU A 267 12.28 1.75 -28.50
C LEU A 267 12.08 0.28 -28.18
N TRP A 268 10.86 -0.07 -27.81
CA TRP A 268 10.47 -1.42 -27.43
C TRP A 268 8.99 -1.63 -27.70
N GLY A 269 8.60 -2.87 -27.91
CA GLY A 269 7.20 -3.27 -28.00
C GLY A 269 7.05 -4.78 -27.98
N ASN A 270 6.00 -5.25 -27.35
CA ASN A 270 5.68 -6.66 -27.23
C ASN A 270 4.17 -6.91 -27.21
N THR A 271 3.77 -8.14 -27.51
CA THR A 271 2.37 -8.60 -27.42
C THR A 271 2.31 -9.84 -26.55
N TYR A 272 1.56 -9.72 -25.45
CA TYR A 272 1.29 -10.79 -24.52
C TYR A 272 -0.06 -11.42 -24.81
N LYS A 273 -0.13 -12.75 -24.70
CA LYS A 273 -1.35 -13.51 -24.89
C LYS A 273 -1.45 -14.52 -23.75
N GLY A 274 -2.59 -14.59 -23.10
CA GLY A 274 -2.83 -15.50 -21.99
C GLY A 274 -4.30 -15.58 -21.64
N LYS A 275 -4.57 -16.19 -20.50
CA LYS A 275 -5.88 -16.15 -19.83
C LYS A 275 -5.92 -15.03 -18.82
N LEU A 276 -7.10 -14.77 -18.27
CA LEU A 276 -7.26 -13.81 -17.19
C LEU A 276 -6.37 -14.16 -15.98
N ASP A 277 -6.21 -15.45 -15.68
CA ASP A 277 -5.34 -15.92 -14.59
C ASP A 277 -3.86 -15.55 -14.78
N ASP A 278 -3.42 -15.33 -16.03
CA ASP A 278 -2.04 -14.94 -16.35
C ASP A 278 -1.82 -13.42 -16.21
N ILE A 279 -2.84 -12.63 -15.83
CA ILE A 279 -2.79 -11.17 -15.88
C ILE A 279 -1.67 -10.59 -15.03
N PHE A 280 -1.44 -11.13 -13.84
CA PHE A 280 -0.41 -10.63 -12.94
C PHE A 280 1.01 -10.90 -13.45
N ASP A 281 1.21 -12.07 -14.08
CA ASP A 281 2.49 -12.42 -14.72
C ASP A 281 2.76 -11.51 -15.93
N ILE A 282 1.72 -11.16 -16.68
CA ILE A 282 1.82 -10.23 -17.81
C ILE A 282 2.16 -8.82 -17.31
N GLN A 283 1.49 -8.32 -16.28
CA GLN A 283 1.75 -7.01 -15.70
C GLN A 283 3.19 -6.89 -15.18
N GLU A 284 3.67 -7.93 -14.46
CA GLU A 284 5.03 -8.00 -13.97
C GLU A 284 6.05 -7.99 -15.12
N GLN A 285 5.85 -8.83 -16.13
CA GLN A 285 6.73 -8.89 -17.32
C GLN A 285 6.77 -7.56 -18.06
N VAL A 286 5.61 -6.89 -18.24
CA VAL A 286 5.54 -5.58 -18.88
C VAL A 286 6.36 -4.56 -18.11
N ALA A 287 6.18 -4.43 -16.81
CA ALA A 287 6.91 -3.47 -15.98
C ALA A 287 8.43 -3.73 -16.02
N GLN A 288 8.85 -4.98 -15.87
CA GLN A 288 10.27 -5.37 -15.94
C GLN A 288 10.89 -5.03 -17.30
N GLN A 289 10.21 -5.35 -18.40
CA GLN A 289 10.74 -5.10 -19.75
C GLN A 289 10.79 -3.60 -20.10
N ILE A 290 9.90 -2.77 -19.53
CA ILE A 290 9.98 -1.32 -19.67
C ILE A 290 11.23 -0.79 -18.97
N VAL A 291 11.47 -1.22 -17.72
CA VAL A 291 12.68 -0.84 -16.95
C VAL A 291 13.96 -1.26 -17.71
N GLU A 292 13.98 -2.46 -18.26
CA GLU A 292 15.09 -2.95 -19.09
C GLU A 292 15.27 -2.11 -20.36
N ALA A 293 14.16 -1.78 -21.05
CA ALA A 293 14.19 -0.97 -22.26
C ALA A 293 14.70 0.46 -22.00
N LEU A 294 14.39 1.01 -20.82
CA LEU A 294 14.91 2.29 -20.33
C LEU A 294 16.33 2.16 -19.73
N ARG A 295 16.91 0.95 -19.69
CA ARG A 295 18.25 0.65 -19.15
C ARG A 295 18.48 1.13 -17.72
N LEU A 296 17.42 1.14 -16.92
CA LEU A 296 17.48 1.56 -15.52
C LEU A 296 18.00 0.43 -14.63
N LYS A 297 18.73 0.80 -13.56
CA LYS A 297 19.26 -0.14 -12.58
C LYS A 297 18.36 -0.18 -11.37
N LEU A 298 17.59 -1.25 -11.23
CA LEU A 298 16.76 -1.45 -10.05
C LEU A 298 17.61 -1.88 -8.84
N SER A 299 17.36 -1.26 -7.70
CA SER A 299 17.76 -1.75 -6.40
C SER A 299 17.04 -3.07 -6.07
N PHE A 300 17.51 -3.79 -5.05
CA PHE A 300 16.87 -5.03 -4.61
C PHE A 300 15.42 -4.77 -4.13
N SER A 301 15.20 -3.68 -3.38
CA SER A 301 13.87 -3.28 -2.90
C SER A 301 12.90 -2.98 -4.03
N GLU A 302 13.33 -2.22 -5.06
CA GLU A 302 12.49 -1.92 -6.22
C GLU A 302 12.12 -3.18 -7.02
N LYS A 303 13.05 -4.13 -7.16
CA LYS A 303 12.76 -5.43 -7.79
C LYS A 303 11.67 -6.18 -7.05
N VAL A 304 11.75 -6.24 -5.72
CA VAL A 304 10.73 -6.89 -4.88
C VAL A 304 9.39 -6.16 -5.00
N SER A 305 9.40 -4.82 -4.96
CA SER A 305 8.20 -4.00 -5.06
C SER A 305 7.49 -4.18 -6.40
N LEU A 306 8.22 -4.28 -7.52
CA LEU A 306 7.65 -4.53 -8.85
C LEU A 306 6.96 -5.89 -8.97
N THR A 307 7.35 -6.88 -8.15
CA THR A 307 6.73 -8.21 -8.13
C THR A 307 5.60 -8.35 -7.10
N LYS A 308 5.41 -7.32 -6.23
CA LYS A 308 4.32 -7.35 -5.23
C LYS A 308 2.96 -7.36 -5.93
N ARG A 309 2.11 -8.31 -5.55
CA ARG A 309 0.73 -8.43 -6.05
C ARG A 309 -0.24 -8.03 -4.95
N GLN A 310 -1.26 -7.27 -5.31
CA GLN A 310 -2.34 -6.90 -4.40
C GLN A 310 -3.24 -8.10 -4.08
N THR A 311 -3.40 -9.01 -5.03
CA THR A 311 -4.09 -10.28 -4.91
C THR A 311 -3.46 -11.30 -5.85
N VAL A 312 -3.66 -12.59 -5.59
CA VAL A 312 -3.29 -13.70 -6.50
C VAL A 312 -4.51 -14.26 -7.24
N ASN A 313 -5.70 -13.77 -6.93
CA ASN A 313 -6.96 -14.24 -7.50
C ASN A 313 -7.41 -13.29 -8.61
N ALA A 314 -7.28 -13.72 -9.87
CA ALA A 314 -7.62 -12.90 -11.04
C ALA A 314 -9.12 -12.55 -11.12
N GLN A 315 -9.99 -13.43 -10.61
CA GLN A 315 -11.43 -13.13 -10.57
C GLN A 315 -11.75 -12.07 -9.50
N ALA A 316 -11.10 -12.13 -8.34
CA ALA A 316 -11.22 -11.09 -7.32
C ALA A 316 -10.74 -9.74 -7.86
N TYR A 317 -9.63 -9.73 -8.61
CA TYR A 317 -9.10 -8.54 -9.26
C TYR A 317 -10.08 -7.96 -10.29
N ASP A 318 -10.67 -8.79 -11.16
CA ASP A 318 -11.67 -8.36 -12.15
C ASP A 318 -12.92 -7.75 -11.47
N LEU A 319 -13.40 -8.39 -10.40
CA LEU A 319 -14.53 -7.86 -9.63
C LEU A 319 -14.20 -6.53 -8.94
N TYR A 320 -12.98 -6.38 -8.43
CA TYR A 320 -12.51 -5.14 -7.84
C TYR A 320 -12.47 -4.00 -8.86
N LEU A 321 -11.90 -4.23 -10.04
CA LEU A 321 -11.84 -3.21 -11.11
C LEU A 321 -13.24 -2.78 -11.55
N ARG A 322 -14.16 -3.73 -11.72
CA ARG A 322 -15.57 -3.43 -12.01
C ARG A 322 -16.23 -2.65 -10.88
N GLY A 323 -15.94 -3.02 -9.64
CA GLY A 323 -16.43 -2.31 -8.46
C GLY A 323 -15.98 -0.85 -8.45
N GLN A 324 -14.73 -0.57 -8.80
CA GLN A 324 -14.19 0.79 -8.92
C GLN A 324 -14.91 1.60 -10.02
N ASP A 325 -15.12 1.02 -11.18
CA ASP A 325 -15.86 1.68 -12.27
C ASP A 325 -17.28 2.07 -11.85
N TYR A 326 -18.00 1.14 -11.19
CA TYR A 326 -19.36 1.43 -10.69
C TYR A 326 -19.36 2.47 -9.55
N LEU A 327 -18.36 2.45 -8.67
CA LEU A 327 -18.23 3.38 -7.54
C LEU A 327 -18.14 4.83 -8.02
N TYR A 328 -17.41 5.09 -9.09
CA TYR A 328 -17.19 6.44 -9.62
C TYR A 328 -18.35 6.98 -10.46
N ARG A 329 -19.36 6.18 -10.79
CA ARG A 329 -20.58 6.65 -11.45
C ARG A 329 -21.54 7.40 -10.52
N LEU A 330 -21.33 7.31 -9.21
CA LEU A 330 -21.95 8.09 -8.14
C LEU A 330 -23.50 8.13 -8.16
N THR A 331 -24.17 7.08 -8.67
CA THR A 331 -25.61 6.89 -8.53
C THR A 331 -25.89 5.87 -7.44
N LYS A 332 -27.04 5.96 -6.77
CA LYS A 332 -27.41 4.99 -5.74
C LYS A 332 -27.27 3.54 -6.21
N ARG A 333 -27.81 3.25 -7.40
CA ARG A 333 -27.77 1.91 -7.99
C ARG A 333 -26.32 1.47 -8.30
N SER A 334 -25.48 2.37 -8.80
CA SER A 334 -24.09 2.02 -9.11
C SER A 334 -23.28 1.77 -7.84
N VAL A 335 -23.50 2.53 -6.77
CA VAL A 335 -22.84 2.30 -5.48
C VAL A 335 -23.30 0.98 -4.84
N GLU A 336 -24.59 0.65 -4.91
CA GLU A 336 -25.10 -0.66 -4.47
C GLU A 336 -24.45 -1.82 -5.24
N TYR A 337 -24.25 -1.65 -6.55
CA TYR A 337 -23.57 -2.65 -7.38
C TYR A 337 -22.08 -2.76 -7.04
N ALA A 338 -21.41 -1.62 -6.81
CA ALA A 338 -20.02 -1.59 -6.39
C ALA A 338 -19.81 -2.36 -5.07
N ILE A 339 -20.68 -2.15 -4.08
CA ILE A 339 -20.66 -2.90 -2.81
C ILE A 339 -20.70 -4.40 -3.07
N GLN A 340 -21.65 -4.88 -3.88
CA GLN A 340 -21.77 -6.31 -4.19
C GLN A 340 -20.54 -6.89 -4.87
N LEU A 341 -19.92 -6.12 -5.77
CA LEU A 341 -18.71 -6.55 -6.50
C LEU A 341 -17.51 -6.64 -5.56
N PHE A 342 -17.32 -5.63 -4.70
CA PHE A 342 -16.25 -5.66 -3.70
C PHE A 342 -16.42 -6.78 -2.67
N GLU A 343 -17.66 -7.00 -2.19
CA GLU A 343 -17.95 -8.10 -1.27
C GLU A 343 -17.62 -9.47 -1.89
N LYS A 344 -17.98 -9.68 -3.17
CA LYS A 344 -17.58 -10.89 -3.90
C LYS A 344 -16.09 -11.01 -4.10
N ALA A 345 -15.39 -9.90 -4.35
CA ALA A 345 -13.92 -9.91 -4.44
C ALA A 345 -13.28 -10.32 -3.09
N ILE A 346 -13.84 -9.83 -1.97
CA ILE A 346 -13.42 -10.19 -0.61
C ILE A 346 -13.72 -11.67 -0.31
N GLU A 347 -14.88 -12.20 -0.77
CA GLU A 347 -15.20 -13.63 -0.63
C GLU A 347 -14.19 -14.54 -1.36
N LEU A 348 -13.74 -14.13 -2.54
CA LEU A 348 -12.75 -14.87 -3.34
C LEU A 348 -11.33 -14.73 -2.81
N ASP A 349 -10.98 -13.56 -2.27
CA ASP A 349 -9.70 -13.32 -1.61
C ASP A 349 -9.91 -12.51 -0.32
N PRO A 350 -10.03 -13.18 0.84
CA PRO A 350 -10.25 -12.54 2.13
C PRO A 350 -9.10 -11.63 2.62
N ARG A 351 -7.98 -11.57 1.90
CA ARG A 351 -6.84 -10.71 2.22
C ARG A 351 -6.67 -9.54 1.24
N TYR A 352 -7.56 -9.39 0.29
CA TYR A 352 -7.46 -8.37 -0.73
C TYR A 352 -7.74 -6.96 -0.17
N ALA A 353 -6.70 -6.28 0.32
CA ALA A 353 -6.78 -4.98 0.99
C ALA A 353 -7.51 -3.91 0.17
N ALA A 354 -7.21 -3.80 -1.14
CA ALA A 354 -7.85 -2.82 -2.01
C ALA A 354 -9.36 -3.04 -2.16
N ALA A 355 -9.83 -4.29 -2.16
CA ALA A 355 -11.26 -4.58 -2.18
C ALA A 355 -11.95 -4.13 -0.89
N TYR A 356 -11.30 -4.27 0.26
CA TYR A 356 -11.80 -3.71 1.52
C TYR A 356 -11.85 -2.18 1.49
N ALA A 357 -10.83 -1.52 0.97
CA ALA A 357 -10.79 -0.06 0.84
C ALA A 357 -11.90 0.46 -0.08
N GLY A 358 -12.06 -0.16 -1.26
CA GLY A 358 -13.13 0.18 -2.22
C GLY A 358 -14.52 -0.03 -1.62
N CYS A 359 -14.72 -1.16 -0.93
CA CYS A 359 -15.99 -1.46 -0.25
C CYS A 359 -16.29 -0.46 0.87
N SER A 360 -15.28 -0.08 1.66
CA SER A 360 -15.39 0.97 2.69
C SER A 360 -15.84 2.29 2.08
N SER A 361 -15.20 2.72 1.00
CA SER A 361 -15.55 3.95 0.28
C SER A 361 -16.97 3.91 -0.26
N ALA A 362 -17.40 2.77 -0.79
CA ALA A 362 -18.78 2.57 -1.29
C ALA A 362 -19.82 2.68 -0.17
N TYR A 363 -19.57 2.05 0.97
CA TYR A 363 -20.43 2.18 2.15
C TYR A 363 -20.45 3.61 2.70
N GLY A 364 -19.30 4.29 2.70
CA GLY A 364 -19.19 5.69 3.07
C GLY A 364 -20.01 6.61 2.16
N GLN A 365 -19.95 6.43 0.85
CA GLN A 365 -20.76 7.15 -0.13
C GLN A 365 -22.26 6.84 0.03
N MET A 366 -22.62 5.57 0.27
CA MET A 366 -24.00 5.18 0.54
C MET A 366 -24.55 5.97 1.72
N TYR A 367 -23.80 6.06 2.83
CA TYR A 367 -24.22 6.81 4.01
C TYR A 367 -24.33 8.32 3.74
N GLN A 368 -23.37 8.90 3.04
CA GLN A 368 -23.34 10.35 2.84
C GLN A 368 -24.44 10.86 1.92
N TRP A 369 -24.73 10.15 0.84
CA TRP A 369 -25.55 10.70 -0.25
C TRP A 369 -26.91 10.04 -0.42
N PHE A 370 -27.06 8.76 0.00
CA PHE A 370 -28.25 8.00 -0.36
C PHE A 370 -29.06 7.49 0.84
N SER A 371 -28.40 7.17 1.97
CA SER A 371 -29.08 6.61 3.14
C SER A 371 -28.31 6.90 4.41
N ARG A 372 -28.90 7.63 5.35
CA ARG A 372 -28.29 7.97 6.65
C ARG A 372 -28.40 6.85 7.68
N GLU A 373 -28.55 5.59 7.25
CA GLU A 373 -28.59 4.46 8.15
C GLU A 373 -27.21 4.17 8.74
N GLU A 374 -27.11 4.11 10.07
CA GLU A 374 -25.84 3.95 10.80
C GLU A 374 -25.07 2.71 10.40
N ARG A 375 -25.76 1.63 10.01
CA ARG A 375 -25.09 0.40 9.53
C ARG A 375 -24.10 0.65 8.38
N TYR A 376 -24.36 1.60 7.49
CA TYR A 376 -23.46 1.93 6.37
C TYR A 376 -22.21 2.64 6.87
N ARG A 377 -22.37 3.57 7.83
CA ARG A 377 -21.27 4.28 8.48
C ARG A 377 -20.36 3.30 9.24
N ASP A 378 -20.98 2.42 10.05
CA ASP A 378 -20.26 1.45 10.88
C ASP A 378 -19.50 0.45 10.00
N LYS A 379 -20.13 0.00 8.89
CA LYS A 379 -19.51 -0.92 7.94
C LYS A 379 -18.33 -0.27 7.19
N ALA A 380 -18.46 1.01 6.80
CA ALA A 380 -17.36 1.75 6.20
C ALA A 380 -16.13 1.78 7.13
N GLN A 381 -16.33 2.05 8.41
CA GLN A 381 -15.23 2.07 9.38
C GLN A 381 -14.61 0.68 9.57
N GLU A 382 -15.41 -0.35 9.76
CA GLU A 382 -14.92 -1.74 9.90
C GLU A 382 -14.01 -2.13 8.72
N LEU A 383 -14.46 -1.85 7.50
CA LEU A 383 -13.77 -2.25 6.28
C LEU A 383 -12.49 -1.45 6.04
N SER A 384 -12.47 -0.14 6.37
CA SER A 384 -11.25 0.66 6.27
C SER A 384 -10.15 0.16 7.22
N PHE A 385 -10.51 -0.25 8.44
CA PHE A 385 -9.56 -0.88 9.36
C PHE A 385 -9.03 -2.21 8.82
N LYS A 386 -9.90 -3.05 8.22
CA LYS A 386 -9.47 -4.32 7.60
C LYS A 386 -8.53 -4.09 6.43
N ALA A 387 -8.79 -3.08 5.60
CA ALA A 387 -7.89 -2.72 4.50
C ALA A 387 -6.48 -2.43 5.00
N LEU A 388 -6.34 -1.56 6.02
CA LEU A 388 -5.04 -1.24 6.63
C LEU A 388 -4.41 -2.40 7.38
N MET A 389 -5.20 -3.31 7.91
CA MET A 389 -4.70 -4.52 8.56
C MET A 389 -4.01 -5.45 7.54
N TYR A 390 -4.56 -5.57 6.32
CA TYR A 390 -3.99 -6.43 5.29
C TYR A 390 -2.87 -5.74 4.48
N ASP A 391 -2.96 -4.43 4.23
CA ASP A 391 -1.89 -3.65 3.63
C ASP A 391 -1.81 -2.24 4.25
N SER A 392 -0.83 -2.05 5.12
CA SER A 392 -0.61 -0.78 5.82
C SER A 392 0.05 0.31 4.96
N ASN A 393 0.39 0.00 3.71
CA ASN A 393 1.02 0.93 2.76
C ASN A 393 0.10 1.25 1.58
N LEU A 394 -1.14 0.81 1.63
CA LEU A 394 -2.11 1.03 0.58
C LEU A 394 -2.70 2.45 0.71
N PRO A 395 -2.47 3.38 -0.24
CA PRO A 395 -2.99 4.74 -0.16
C PRO A 395 -4.52 4.77 -0.10
N GLU A 396 -5.21 3.95 -0.89
CA GLU A 396 -6.66 3.85 -0.92
C GLU A 396 -7.26 3.41 0.43
N ALA A 397 -6.51 2.65 1.22
CA ALA A 397 -6.95 2.27 2.56
C ALA A 397 -6.92 3.46 3.53
N TYR A 398 -5.91 4.33 3.41
CA TYR A 398 -5.86 5.57 4.18
C TYR A 398 -6.90 6.58 3.71
N ALA A 399 -7.16 6.71 2.41
CA ALA A 399 -8.22 7.56 1.87
C ALA A 399 -9.60 7.10 2.37
N ALA A 400 -9.88 5.79 2.32
CA ALA A 400 -11.11 5.20 2.85
C ALA A 400 -11.25 5.41 4.38
N MET A 401 -10.14 5.30 5.12
CA MET A 401 -10.10 5.60 6.55
C MET A 401 -10.39 7.07 6.83
N GLY A 402 -9.77 7.99 6.07
CA GLY A 402 -10.01 9.43 6.16
C GLY A 402 -11.48 9.77 5.95
N LEU A 403 -12.08 9.23 4.88
CA LEU A 403 -13.50 9.40 4.60
C LEU A 403 -14.38 8.83 5.73
N SER A 404 -14.04 7.67 6.26
CA SER A 404 -14.75 7.05 7.37
C SER A 404 -14.71 7.91 8.63
N TYR A 405 -13.54 8.42 9.03
CA TYR A 405 -13.41 9.33 10.17
C TYR A 405 -14.15 10.65 9.94
N PHE A 406 -14.12 11.20 8.72
CA PHE A 406 -14.90 12.39 8.37
C PHE A 406 -16.41 12.17 8.61
N ILE A 407 -16.95 11.02 8.20
CA ILE A 407 -18.35 10.65 8.41
C ILE A 407 -18.70 10.55 9.90
N TRP A 408 -17.73 10.15 10.73
CA TRP A 408 -17.88 10.10 12.18
C TRP A 408 -17.69 11.47 12.87
N GLY A 409 -17.36 12.53 12.13
CA GLY A 409 -17.05 13.84 12.68
C GLY A 409 -15.70 13.93 13.40
N LYS A 410 -14.82 12.93 13.19
CA LYS A 410 -13.46 12.87 13.74
C LYS A 410 -12.48 13.54 12.79
N PHE A 411 -12.53 14.88 12.75
CA PHE A 411 -11.84 15.66 11.72
C PHE A 411 -10.32 15.61 11.82
N GLU A 412 -9.76 15.49 13.03
CA GLU A 412 -8.31 15.38 13.22
C GLU A 412 -7.78 14.06 12.66
N GLU A 413 -8.42 12.94 13.01
CA GLU A 413 -8.06 11.60 12.52
C GLU A 413 -8.31 11.48 11.00
N ALA A 414 -9.38 12.11 10.51
CA ALA A 414 -9.68 12.16 9.09
C ALA A 414 -8.59 12.90 8.32
N SER A 415 -8.16 14.07 8.83
CA SER A 415 -7.08 14.87 8.23
C SER A 415 -5.75 14.10 8.24
N ALA A 416 -5.39 13.47 9.37
CA ALA A 416 -4.16 12.68 9.47
C ALA A 416 -4.15 11.51 8.47
N SER A 417 -5.27 10.78 8.35
CA SER A 417 -5.40 9.67 7.41
C SER A 417 -5.34 10.15 5.96
N SER A 418 -6.04 11.22 5.61
CA SER A 418 -6.03 11.78 4.26
C SER A 418 -4.65 12.31 3.86
N ARG A 419 -3.92 12.98 4.77
CA ARG A 419 -2.53 13.39 4.53
C ARG A 419 -1.61 12.21 4.29
N LYS A 420 -1.81 11.11 5.03
CA LYS A 420 -1.03 9.88 4.81
C LYS A 420 -1.33 9.24 3.46
N ALA A 421 -2.58 9.26 3.00
CA ALA A 421 -2.93 8.82 1.65
C ALA A 421 -2.20 9.65 0.58
N ILE A 422 -2.20 10.98 0.70
CA ILE A 422 -1.50 11.90 -0.22
C ILE A 422 0.02 11.71 -0.18
N GLU A 423 0.61 11.41 0.98
CA GLU A 423 2.04 11.11 1.09
C GLU A 423 2.40 9.84 0.30
N LEU A 424 1.52 8.84 0.30
CA LEU A 424 1.72 7.57 -0.41
C LEU A 424 1.35 7.66 -1.89
N ASP A 425 0.29 8.39 -2.22
CA ASP A 425 -0.15 8.69 -3.60
C ASP A 425 -0.53 10.17 -3.71
N PRO A 426 0.36 11.02 -4.27
CA PRO A 426 0.10 12.44 -4.46
C PRO A 426 -1.06 12.78 -5.40
N ASP A 427 -1.60 11.79 -6.09
CA ASP A 427 -2.75 11.94 -6.98
C ASP A 427 -4.05 11.33 -6.40
N ASP A 428 -4.09 10.97 -5.12
CA ASP A 428 -5.31 10.48 -4.46
C ASP A 428 -6.34 11.62 -4.29
N PHE A 429 -7.22 11.75 -5.26
CA PHE A 429 -8.25 12.80 -5.27
C PHE A 429 -9.29 12.65 -4.14
N ILE A 430 -9.55 11.44 -3.64
CA ILE A 430 -10.48 11.20 -2.52
C ILE A 430 -9.92 11.77 -1.22
N ALA A 431 -8.60 11.64 -1.01
CA ALA A 431 -7.94 12.21 0.15
C ALA A 431 -7.96 13.76 0.12
N TYR A 432 -7.67 14.37 -1.03
CA TYR A 432 -7.81 15.83 -1.22
C TYR A 432 -9.24 16.30 -1.03
N TRP A 433 -10.21 15.58 -1.59
CA TRP A 433 -11.62 15.89 -1.44
C TRP A 433 -12.08 15.84 0.01
N THR A 434 -11.64 14.82 0.76
CA THR A 434 -11.95 14.69 2.19
C THR A 434 -11.35 15.84 2.99
N LEU A 435 -10.10 16.23 2.72
CA LEU A 435 -9.47 17.39 3.35
C LEU A 435 -10.21 18.70 3.01
N GLY A 436 -10.58 18.91 1.75
CA GLY A 436 -11.35 20.07 1.34
C GLY A 436 -12.65 20.21 2.13
N ARG A 437 -13.35 19.12 2.36
CA ARG A 437 -14.59 19.09 3.15
C ARG A 437 -14.36 19.31 4.64
N ILE A 438 -13.24 18.86 5.18
CA ILE A 438 -12.84 19.15 6.56
C ILE A 438 -12.60 20.66 6.71
N HIS A 439 -11.78 21.27 5.84
CA HIS A 439 -11.52 22.71 5.86
C HIS A 439 -12.80 23.53 5.67
N PHE A 440 -13.70 23.12 4.74
CA PHE A 440 -15.01 23.73 4.59
C PHE A 440 -15.82 23.70 5.89
N SER A 441 -15.86 22.54 6.57
CA SER A 441 -16.61 22.36 7.82
C SER A 441 -16.02 23.18 8.97
N SER A 442 -14.72 23.48 8.92
CA SER A 442 -14.00 24.33 9.90
C SER A 442 -14.10 25.82 9.57
N GLY A 443 -14.69 26.20 8.43
CA GLY A 443 -14.80 27.59 7.98
C GLY A 443 -13.55 28.14 7.29
N GLU A 444 -12.54 27.29 7.01
CA GLU A 444 -11.29 27.60 6.30
C GLU A 444 -11.55 27.50 4.79
N LEU A 445 -12.33 28.48 4.28
CA LEU A 445 -12.91 28.38 2.94
C LEU A 445 -11.89 28.55 1.82
N GLU A 446 -10.82 29.33 2.01
CA GLU A 446 -9.77 29.51 0.99
C GLU A 446 -8.97 28.21 0.81
N GLU A 447 -8.56 27.58 1.90
CA GLU A 447 -7.87 26.27 1.89
C GLU A 447 -8.76 25.18 1.27
N SER A 448 -10.04 25.19 1.59
CA SER A 448 -11.04 24.31 1.00
C SER A 448 -11.14 24.49 -0.52
N LEU A 449 -11.17 25.76 -0.98
CA LEU A 449 -11.23 26.11 -2.39
C LEU A 449 -10.06 25.52 -3.18
N ASP A 450 -8.84 25.70 -2.67
CA ASP A 450 -7.62 25.22 -3.33
C ASP A 450 -7.59 23.67 -3.40
N LEU A 451 -8.06 23.01 -2.34
CA LEU A 451 -8.17 21.56 -2.31
C LEU A 451 -9.19 21.04 -3.32
N PHE A 452 -10.37 21.67 -3.45
CA PHE A 452 -11.36 21.23 -4.45
C PHE A 452 -10.90 21.52 -5.88
N ARG A 453 -10.17 22.59 -6.13
CA ARG A 453 -9.52 22.83 -7.42
C ARG A 453 -8.51 21.73 -7.73
N ARG A 454 -7.68 21.35 -6.74
CA ARG A 454 -6.74 20.25 -6.90
C ARG A 454 -7.46 18.93 -7.22
N VAL A 455 -8.61 18.64 -6.59
CA VAL A 455 -9.45 17.49 -6.94
C VAL A 455 -9.88 17.51 -8.40
N ILE A 456 -10.33 18.67 -8.88
CA ILE A 456 -10.79 18.86 -10.27
C ILE A 456 -9.63 18.70 -11.25
N ASP A 457 -8.45 19.26 -10.92
CA ASP A 457 -7.23 19.08 -11.73
C ASP A 457 -6.85 17.61 -11.85
N ILE A 458 -6.93 16.87 -10.74
CA ILE A 458 -6.62 15.44 -10.73
C ILE A 458 -7.73 14.64 -11.46
N LYS A 459 -9.01 14.89 -11.18
CA LYS A 459 -10.15 14.14 -11.74
C LYS A 459 -11.25 15.06 -12.23
N PRO A 460 -11.15 15.60 -13.45
CA PRO A 460 -12.13 16.56 -13.99
C PRO A 460 -13.57 16.02 -14.11
N GLY A 461 -13.75 14.69 -14.14
CA GLY A 461 -15.08 14.05 -14.19
C GLY A 461 -15.72 13.82 -12.82
N PHE A 462 -15.08 14.19 -11.72
CA PHE A 462 -15.62 14.00 -10.37
C PHE A 462 -16.58 15.12 -10.00
N TYR A 463 -17.84 15.01 -10.40
CA TYR A 463 -18.83 16.08 -10.27
C TYR A 463 -19.08 16.55 -8.83
N ALA A 464 -18.85 15.70 -7.81
CA ALA A 464 -18.99 16.10 -6.41
C ALA A 464 -18.05 17.25 -6.02
N ALA A 465 -16.83 17.29 -6.59
CA ALA A 465 -15.89 18.37 -6.34
C ALA A 465 -16.40 19.72 -6.87
N TYR A 466 -17.10 19.73 -8.01
CA TYR A 466 -17.69 20.97 -8.54
C TYR A 466 -18.85 21.47 -7.67
N ALA A 467 -19.64 20.58 -7.08
CA ALA A 467 -20.67 20.95 -6.14
C ALA A 467 -20.09 21.60 -4.88
N ASP A 468 -19.06 20.98 -4.30
CA ASP A 468 -18.38 21.49 -3.12
C ASP A 468 -17.61 22.80 -3.44
N LEU A 469 -17.00 22.90 -4.62
CA LEU A 469 -16.34 24.12 -5.11
C LEU A 469 -17.34 25.28 -5.24
N ALA A 470 -18.49 25.05 -5.87
CA ALA A 470 -19.53 26.06 -6.03
C ALA A 470 -20.03 26.56 -4.67
N GLN A 471 -20.26 25.64 -3.73
CA GLN A 471 -20.70 25.98 -2.37
C GLN A 471 -19.62 26.78 -1.62
N THR A 472 -18.34 26.43 -1.77
CA THR A 472 -17.22 27.15 -1.17
C THR A 472 -17.09 28.56 -1.75
N CYS A 473 -17.17 28.71 -3.08
CA CYS A 473 -17.17 30.00 -3.76
C CYS A 473 -18.33 30.88 -3.29
N MET A 474 -19.53 30.34 -3.10
CA MET A 474 -20.66 31.08 -2.54
C MET A 474 -20.37 31.55 -1.11
N GLY A 475 -19.78 30.74 -0.28
CA GLY A 475 -19.36 31.09 1.09
C GLY A 475 -18.34 32.22 1.12
N LEU A 476 -17.48 32.32 0.11
CA LEU A 476 -16.48 33.39 -0.08
C LEU A 476 -17.04 34.64 -0.79
N GLY A 477 -18.30 34.62 -1.23
CA GLY A 477 -18.89 35.71 -2.03
C GLY A 477 -18.40 35.77 -3.49
N ARG A 478 -17.73 34.75 -3.99
CA ARG A 478 -17.20 34.60 -5.35
C ARG A 478 -18.26 34.05 -6.31
N THR A 479 -19.35 34.79 -6.50
CA THR A 479 -20.56 34.34 -7.21
C THR A 479 -20.28 33.91 -8.66
N ALA A 480 -19.46 34.67 -9.39
CA ALA A 480 -19.10 34.30 -10.77
C ALA A 480 -18.36 32.97 -10.90
N GLU A 481 -17.47 32.66 -9.96
CA GLU A 481 -16.77 31.36 -9.92
C GLU A 481 -17.73 30.21 -9.51
N ALA A 482 -18.67 30.50 -8.60
CA ALA A 482 -19.72 29.56 -8.21
C ALA A 482 -20.64 29.21 -9.39
N ASP A 483 -20.99 30.18 -10.21
CA ASP A 483 -21.82 29.97 -11.41
C ASP A 483 -21.10 29.05 -12.42
N VAL A 484 -19.80 29.35 -12.71
CA VAL A 484 -19.00 28.50 -13.59
C VAL A 484 -18.89 27.05 -13.09
N ALA A 485 -18.61 26.86 -11.78
CA ALA A 485 -18.53 25.53 -11.19
C ALA A 485 -19.89 24.80 -11.27
N SER A 486 -21.01 25.52 -11.09
CA SER A 486 -22.36 24.97 -11.20
C SER A 486 -22.71 24.56 -12.63
N GLU A 487 -22.31 25.34 -13.64
CA GLU A 487 -22.49 24.98 -15.05
C GLU A 487 -21.71 23.70 -15.40
N GLN A 488 -20.46 23.57 -14.94
CA GLN A 488 -19.65 22.38 -15.13
C GLN A 488 -20.24 21.16 -14.41
N LEU A 489 -20.75 21.33 -13.18
CA LEU A 489 -21.49 20.30 -12.46
C LEU A 489 -22.66 19.79 -13.29
N LEU A 490 -23.51 20.70 -13.82
CA LEU A 490 -24.69 20.33 -14.63
C LEU A 490 -24.30 19.56 -15.90
N ALA A 491 -23.18 19.93 -16.53
CA ALA A 491 -22.68 19.25 -17.72
C ALA A 491 -22.18 17.80 -17.44
N LEU A 492 -21.79 17.53 -16.21
CA LEU A 492 -21.27 16.22 -15.79
C LEU A 492 -22.34 15.30 -15.18
N LEU A 493 -23.48 15.85 -14.76
CA LEU A 493 -24.56 15.03 -14.19
C LEU A 493 -25.12 14.09 -15.24
N PRO A 494 -25.31 12.80 -14.91
CA PRO A 494 -25.98 11.86 -15.81
C PRO A 494 -27.44 12.26 -16.00
N ASN A 495 -27.91 12.27 -17.26
CA ASN A 495 -29.30 12.53 -17.64
C ASN A 495 -30.26 11.53 -17.04
#